data_206e547386294b1816ef48f7bf4f5ca4
#
_entry.id   206e547386294b1816ef48f7bf4f5ca4
#
_cell.length_a   1.000
_cell.length_b   1.000
_cell.length_c   1.000
_cell.angle_alpha   90.00
_cell.angle_beta   90.00
_cell.angle_gamma   90.00
#
_symmetry.space_group_name_H-M   'P 1'
#
loop_
_entity.id
_entity.type
_entity.pdbx_description
1 polymer ?
#
loop_
_entity_poly.entity_id
_entity_poly.type
_entity_poly.pdbx_seq_one_letter_code
_entity_poly.pdbx_strand_id
1 'polypeptide(L)' 'EFKSLLRDLLPDTRAYEGCIRVDVYQDQGDPGYVYLAEDWQSKVHQQKYQAWRDESGIADTLGPFLAGEPRFNYFDKLEV' A
#
# COMPACT_ATOMS: atom_id res chain seq x y z
N GLU A 1 -13.34 -10.18 -2.62
CA GLU A 1 -13.14 -9.09 -3.59
C GLU A 1 -12.02 -8.18 -3.07
N PHE A 2 -11.44 -7.38 -3.93
CA PHE A 2 -10.23 -6.60 -3.61
C PHE A 2 -10.45 -5.58 -2.48
N LYS A 3 -11.58 -4.89 -2.51
CA LYS A 3 -11.92 -3.90 -1.47
C LYS A 3 -12.02 -4.55 -0.09
N SER A 4 -12.63 -5.72 -0.01
CA SER A 4 -12.73 -6.47 1.25
C SER A 4 -11.35 -6.91 1.73
N LEU A 5 -10.49 -7.34 0.81
CA LEU A 5 -9.13 -7.71 1.14
C LEU A 5 -8.36 -6.53 1.73
N LEU A 6 -8.50 -5.35 1.15
CA LEU A 6 -7.84 -4.14 1.67
C LEU A 6 -8.36 -3.78 3.07
N ARG A 7 -9.66 -3.94 3.32
CA ARG A 7 -10.22 -3.71 4.65
C ARG A 7 -9.60 -4.64 5.70
N ASP A 8 -9.24 -5.86 5.30
CA ASP A 8 -8.62 -6.82 6.21
C ASP A 8 -7.14 -6.56 6.41
N LEU A 9 -6.44 -6.08 5.37
CA LEU A 9 -4.98 -5.90 5.41
C LEU A 9 -4.54 -4.55 5.99
N LEU A 10 -5.25 -3.48 5.68
CA LEU A 10 -4.78 -2.13 5.99
C LEU A 10 -4.75 -1.77 7.49
N PRO A 11 -5.60 -2.34 8.37
CA PRO A 11 -5.43 -2.07 9.80
C PRO A 11 -4.02 -2.42 10.30
N ASP A 12 -3.45 -3.54 9.87
CA ASP A 12 -2.09 -3.92 10.24
C ASP A 12 -1.05 -2.98 9.65
N THR A 13 -1.27 -2.51 8.41
CA THR A 13 -0.40 -1.53 7.77
C THR A 13 -0.40 -0.23 8.57
N ARG A 14 -1.58 0.26 8.94
CA ARG A 14 -1.72 1.52 9.67
C ARG A 14 -1.14 1.45 11.07
N ALA A 15 -1.11 0.26 11.66
CA ALA A 15 -0.55 0.03 12.98
C ALA A 15 0.96 -0.24 12.96
N TYR A 16 1.55 -0.43 11.78
CA TYR A 16 2.95 -0.77 11.68
C TYR A 16 3.82 0.43 12.07
N GLU A 17 4.97 0.14 12.69
CA GLU A 17 5.89 1.17 13.15
C GLU A 17 6.30 2.09 12.00
N GLY A 18 6.14 3.38 12.22
CA GLY A 18 6.50 4.40 11.24
C GLY A 18 5.40 4.77 10.26
N CYS A 19 4.30 4.03 10.24
CA CYS A 19 3.18 4.40 9.38
C CYS A 19 2.39 5.56 9.99
N ILE A 20 2.21 6.61 9.20
CA ILE A 20 1.46 7.79 9.63
C ILE A 20 0.04 7.75 9.07
N ARG A 21 -0.09 7.42 7.78
CA ARG A 21 -1.39 7.47 7.11
C ARG A 21 -1.39 6.56 5.88
N VAL A 22 -2.51 5.89 5.65
CA VAL A 22 -2.76 5.17 4.39
C VAL A 22 -4.18 5.49 3.94
N ASP A 23 -4.32 6.07 2.76
CA ASP A 23 -5.60 6.33 2.12
C ASP A 23 -5.65 5.59 0.79
N VAL A 24 -6.83 5.09 0.44
CA VAL A 24 -7.02 4.30 -0.79
C VAL A 24 -7.95 5.05 -1.72
N TYR A 25 -7.55 5.16 -2.98
CA TYR A 25 -8.32 5.85 -4.01
C TYR A 25 -8.52 4.92 -5.20
N GLN A 26 -9.68 5.04 -5.82
CA GLN A 26 -9.98 4.33 -7.06
C GLN A 26 -10.13 5.36 -8.17
N ASP A 27 -9.54 5.07 -9.33
CA ASP A 27 -9.65 5.98 -10.46
C ASP A 27 -11.11 6.02 -10.94
N GLN A 28 -11.63 7.23 -11.17
CA GLN A 28 -13.02 7.39 -11.58
C GLN A 28 -13.27 6.89 -13.00
N GLY A 29 -12.30 7.01 -13.87
CA GLY A 29 -12.41 6.57 -15.26
C GLY A 29 -12.02 5.13 -15.49
N ASP A 30 -11.29 4.53 -14.56
CA ASP A 30 -10.82 3.14 -14.63
C ASP A 30 -10.90 2.49 -13.27
N PRO A 31 -12.04 1.83 -12.94
CA PRO A 31 -12.21 1.22 -11.62
C PRO A 31 -11.19 0.14 -11.27
N GLY A 32 -10.48 -0.39 -12.27
CA GLY A 32 -9.41 -1.36 -12.03
C GLY A 32 -8.12 -0.72 -11.56
N TYR A 33 -8.01 0.60 -11.60
CA TYR A 33 -6.83 1.32 -11.13
C TYR A 33 -7.06 1.81 -9.69
N VAL A 34 -6.25 1.30 -8.77
CA VAL A 34 -6.32 1.65 -7.35
C VAL A 34 -4.98 2.26 -6.92
N TYR A 35 -5.04 3.35 -6.18
CA TYR A 35 -3.88 4.09 -5.72
C TYR A 35 -3.90 4.17 -4.19
N LEU A 36 -2.80 3.79 -3.56
CA LEU A 36 -2.61 3.91 -2.12
C LEU A 36 -1.67 5.07 -1.85
N ALA A 37 -2.19 6.11 -1.17
CA ALA A 37 -1.38 7.23 -0.73
C ALA A 37 -0.95 6.96 0.71
N GLU A 38 0.35 6.80 0.93
CA GLU A 38 0.90 6.44 2.23
C GLU A 38 1.88 7.49 2.71
N ASP A 39 1.78 7.83 4.00
CA ASP A 39 2.77 8.67 4.68
C ASP A 39 3.48 7.82 5.71
N TRP A 40 4.80 7.85 5.67
CA TRP A 40 5.67 7.12 6.59
C TRP A 40 6.67 8.09 7.22
N GLN A 41 7.14 7.76 8.43
CA GLN A 41 8.15 8.58 9.10
C GLN A 41 9.44 8.65 8.29
N SER A 42 9.78 7.58 7.57
CA SER A 42 10.92 7.56 6.66
C SER A 42 10.74 6.47 5.63
N LYS A 43 11.53 6.54 4.56
CA LYS A 43 11.57 5.50 3.53
C LYS A 43 11.97 4.16 4.13
N VAL A 44 12.90 4.17 5.09
CA VAL A 44 13.36 2.96 5.76
C VAL A 44 12.22 2.28 6.51
N HIS A 45 11.35 3.03 7.16
CA HIS A 45 10.19 2.46 7.85
C HIS A 45 9.27 1.74 6.86
N GLN A 46 9.00 2.36 5.71
CA GLN A 46 8.17 1.74 4.69
C GLN A 46 8.84 0.49 4.12
N GLN A 47 10.15 0.53 3.91
CA GLN A 47 10.87 -0.63 3.38
C GLN A 47 10.88 -1.80 4.35
N LYS A 48 10.97 -1.55 5.65
CA LYS A 48 10.85 -2.59 6.67
C LYS A 48 9.46 -3.22 6.66
N TYR A 49 8.44 -2.39 6.55
CA TYR A 49 7.06 -2.87 6.44
C TYR A 49 6.91 -3.75 5.19
N GLN A 50 7.41 -3.30 4.04
CA GLN A 50 7.30 -4.05 2.81
C GLN A 50 8.01 -5.41 2.91
N ALA A 51 9.19 -5.44 3.53
CA ALA A 51 9.91 -6.69 3.75
C ALA A 51 9.08 -7.66 4.60
N TRP A 52 8.42 -7.16 5.63
CA TRP A 52 7.55 -7.98 6.46
C TRP A 52 6.36 -8.54 5.65
N ARG A 53 5.75 -7.72 4.81
CA ARG A 53 4.67 -8.18 3.94
C ARG A 53 5.16 -9.24 2.95
N ASP A 54 6.33 -9.03 2.37
CA ASP A 54 6.89 -9.98 1.41
C ASP A 54 7.15 -11.33 2.08
N GLU A 55 7.67 -11.32 3.30
CA GLU A 55 7.90 -12.54 4.09
C GLU A 55 6.60 -13.26 4.45
N SER A 56 5.52 -12.51 4.64
CA SER A 56 4.22 -13.10 4.97
C SER A 56 3.43 -13.55 3.74
N GLY A 57 4.00 -13.47 2.55
CA GLY A 57 3.36 -13.99 1.34
C GLY A 57 2.32 -13.07 0.72
N ILE A 58 2.50 -11.75 0.86
CA ILE A 58 1.54 -10.77 0.33
C ILE A 58 1.37 -10.91 -1.19
N ALA A 59 2.42 -11.31 -1.92
CA ALA A 59 2.33 -11.48 -3.36
C ALA A 59 1.33 -12.57 -3.74
N ASP A 60 1.28 -13.65 -2.96
CA ASP A 60 0.32 -14.73 -3.20
C ASP A 60 -1.11 -14.28 -2.90
N THR A 61 -1.27 -13.45 -1.88
CA THR A 61 -2.59 -12.95 -1.48
C THR A 61 -3.14 -11.93 -2.48
N LEU A 62 -2.29 -11.00 -2.93
CA LEU A 62 -2.69 -9.92 -3.84
C LEU A 62 -2.67 -10.33 -5.31
N GLY A 63 -1.79 -11.27 -5.67
CA GLY A 63 -1.58 -11.65 -7.07
C GLY A 63 -2.86 -11.87 -7.87
N PRO A 64 -3.84 -12.65 -7.35
CA PRO A 64 -5.07 -12.90 -8.10
C PRO A 64 -5.89 -11.64 -8.43
N PHE A 65 -5.66 -10.55 -7.73
CA PHE A 65 -6.39 -9.29 -7.93
C PHE A 65 -5.64 -8.29 -8.80
N LEU A 66 -4.37 -8.56 -9.14
CA LEU A 66 -3.52 -7.62 -9.86
C LEU A 66 -3.38 -8.02 -11.32
N ALA A 67 -3.51 -7.03 -12.22
CA ALA A 67 -3.27 -7.25 -13.64
C ALA A 67 -1.78 -7.23 -13.98
N GLY A 68 -0.95 -6.74 -13.07
CA GLY A 68 0.49 -6.66 -13.23
C GLY A 68 1.16 -6.39 -11.90
N GLU A 69 2.44 -6.10 -11.90
CA GLU A 69 3.17 -5.81 -10.68
C GLU A 69 2.77 -4.46 -10.11
N PRO A 70 2.65 -4.34 -8.77
CA PRO A 70 2.40 -3.06 -8.15
C PRO A 70 3.57 -2.10 -8.41
N ARG A 71 3.25 -0.82 -8.57
CA ARG A 71 4.25 0.22 -8.77
C ARG A 71 4.44 0.97 -7.46
N PHE A 72 5.70 1.13 -7.04
CA PHE A 72 6.05 1.89 -5.85
C PHE A 72 6.81 3.13 -6.25
N ASN A 73 6.34 4.30 -5.81
CA ASN A 73 7.03 5.55 -6.00
C ASN A 73 7.17 6.24 -4.65
N TYR A 74 8.31 6.87 -4.41
CA TYR A 74 8.57 7.59 -3.17
C TYR A 74 8.61 9.09 -3.49
N PHE A 75 7.90 9.87 -2.68
CA PHE A 75 7.75 11.29 -2.90
C PHE A 75 8.18 12.06 -1.68
N ASP A 76 8.83 13.20 -1.90
CA ASP A 76 9.11 14.16 -0.84
C ASP A 76 8.08 15.29 -0.90
N LYS A 77 7.56 15.68 0.25
CA LYS A 77 6.67 16.83 0.32
C LYS A 77 7.48 18.11 0.14
N LEU A 78 7.07 18.94 -0.82
CA LEU A 78 7.72 20.22 -1.04
C LEU A 78 7.02 21.32 -0.23
N GLU A 79 7.83 22.17 0.40
CA GLU A 79 7.35 23.31 1.17
C GLU A 79 7.06 24.49 0.23
N VAL A 80 5.91 24.42 -0.42
CA VAL A 80 5.49 25.47 -1.37
C VAL A 80 4.14 26.03 -1.03
#